data_a8a818dd7b7c51fb7d66fcf443176584
#
_entry.id   a8a818dd7b7c51fb7d66fcf443176584
#
_cell.length_a   1.000
_cell.length_b   1.000
_cell.length_c   1.000
_cell.angle_alpha   90.00
_cell.angle_beta   90.00
_cell.angle_gamma   90.00
#
_symmetry.space_group_name_H-M   'P 1'
#
loop_
_entity.id
_entity.type
_entity.pdbx_description
1 polymer ?
#
loop_
_entity_poly.entity_id
_entity_poly.type
_entity_poly.pdbx_seq_one_letter_code
_entity_poly.pdbx_strand_id
1 'polypeptide(L)'
;MLFDLKGKRKRLVQVVYLGLAILFGGSLVLFGTGSSVSGGLIDAITGNGGGTSDVFEKQVQDARKAALRTPKSEQAWLVLVRADFNLAASPTGSDAQTGQLTDKGKQAVLETVTAWERYLKLKPKKPDAGTAQFAAIAYGAVQEYGKSVKTQAIATRARPNANSYFQLADFAYRAGEVKTGDRAAQKAISLTPKDQQNSVRDLVKQAKKQGAQVVKAVAQAKKQAKQQNKGQQRGSAFGPLPGQGSQSSGSGAAGGP
;
A
#
# COMPACT_ATOMS: atom_id res chain seq x y z
N MET A 1 -4.13 27.90 -12.07
CA MET A 1 -2.69 27.75 -11.76
C MET A 1 -2.55 27.23 -10.35
N LEU A 2 -2.41 25.91 -10.17
CA LEU A 2 -2.57 25.22 -8.85
C LEU A 2 -1.27 24.68 -8.27
N PHE A 3 -0.10 25.09 -8.80
CA PHE A 3 1.19 24.65 -8.28
C PHE A 3 2.12 25.85 -8.07
N ASP A 4 1.92 26.55 -6.94
CA ASP A 4 2.92 27.49 -6.44
C ASP A 4 4.04 26.72 -5.72
N LEU A 5 5.15 26.53 -6.41
CA LEU A 5 6.34 25.82 -5.95
C LEU A 5 7.33 26.71 -5.17
N LYS A 6 6.92 27.89 -4.74
CA LYS A 6 7.75 28.82 -3.97
C LYS A 6 7.34 28.79 -2.50
N GLY A 7 8.19 28.25 -1.60
CA GLY A 7 8.02 28.37 -0.18
C GLY A 7 8.21 27.07 0.60
N LYS A 8 7.85 27.08 1.88
CA LYS A 8 8.00 25.97 2.84
C LYS A 8 7.36 24.64 2.39
N ARG A 9 6.40 24.68 1.45
CA ARG A 9 5.75 23.50 0.85
C ARG A 9 6.69 22.70 -0.07
N LYS A 10 7.66 23.35 -0.73
CA LYS A 10 8.67 22.64 -1.56
C LYS A 10 9.49 21.65 -0.74
N ARG A 11 9.87 22.01 0.48
CA ARG A 11 10.61 21.10 1.38
C ARG A 11 9.73 19.94 1.88
N LEU A 12 8.45 20.17 2.13
CA LEU A 12 7.51 19.13 2.53
C LEU A 12 7.32 18.10 1.40
N VAL A 13 7.12 18.58 0.18
CA VAL A 13 7.00 17.74 -1.02
C VAL A 13 8.31 16.97 -1.27
N GLN A 14 9.47 17.62 -1.18
CA GLN A 14 10.78 16.94 -1.30
C GLN A 14 11.00 15.87 -0.24
N VAL A 15 10.55 16.08 0.99
CA VAL A 15 10.67 15.08 2.07
C VAL A 15 9.73 13.89 1.85
N VAL A 16 8.51 14.14 1.33
CA VAL A 16 7.58 13.06 0.96
C VAL A 16 8.15 12.26 -0.22
N TYR A 17 8.71 12.93 -1.23
CA TYR A 17 9.35 12.27 -2.37
C TYR A 17 10.62 11.51 -1.97
N LEU A 18 11.44 12.07 -1.08
CA LEU A 18 12.63 11.39 -0.57
C LEU A 18 12.25 10.14 0.24
N GLY A 19 11.21 10.22 1.06
CA GLY A 19 10.66 9.07 1.78
C GLY A 19 10.12 7.98 0.84
N LEU A 20 9.44 8.39 -0.23
CA LEU A 20 8.93 7.48 -1.25
C LEU A 20 10.08 6.90 -2.09
N ALA A 21 11.06 7.71 -2.48
CA ALA A 21 12.25 7.28 -3.21
C ALA A 21 13.10 6.29 -2.39
N ILE A 22 13.18 6.46 -1.07
CA ILE A 22 13.87 5.50 -0.18
C ILE A 22 13.05 4.21 -0.06
N LEU A 23 11.72 4.27 0.00
CA LEU A 23 10.84 3.10 0.01
C LEU A 23 10.91 2.32 -1.30
N PHE A 24 10.96 2.98 -2.44
CA PHE A 24 11.00 2.35 -3.76
C PHE A 24 12.42 2.16 -4.29
N GLY A 25 13.32 3.14 -4.14
CA GLY A 25 14.70 3.06 -4.61
C GLY A 25 15.58 2.16 -3.75
N GLY A 26 15.36 2.11 -2.44
CA GLY A 26 16.04 1.18 -1.54
C GLY A 26 15.71 -0.29 -1.84
N SER A 27 14.49 -0.55 -2.33
CA SER A 27 14.08 -1.87 -2.80
C SER A 27 14.86 -2.30 -4.05
N LEU A 28 15.08 -1.39 -4.98
CA LEU A 28 15.73 -1.69 -6.27
C LEU A 28 17.24 -1.94 -6.13
N VAL A 29 17.92 -1.22 -5.25
CA VAL A 29 19.35 -1.41 -4.96
C VAL A 29 19.62 -2.70 -4.17
N LEU A 30 18.70 -3.11 -3.29
CA LEU A 30 18.84 -4.35 -2.51
C LEU A 30 18.55 -5.63 -3.32
N PHE A 31 17.76 -5.53 -4.39
CA PHE A 31 17.46 -6.69 -5.25
C PHE A 31 18.38 -6.80 -6.47
N GLY A 32 19.22 -5.78 -6.74
CA GLY A 32 20.12 -5.71 -7.92
C GLY A 32 21.49 -6.37 -7.74
N THR A 33 21.92 -6.71 -6.53
CA THR A 33 23.32 -7.13 -6.32
C THR A 33 23.51 -8.46 -5.59
N GLY A 34 22.59 -9.43 -5.74
CA GLY A 34 22.84 -10.64 -4.96
C GLY A 34 22.06 -11.90 -5.23
N SER A 35 21.65 -12.19 -6.44
CA SER A 35 21.35 -13.58 -6.79
C SER A 35 21.33 -13.78 -8.30
N SER A 36 22.14 -14.70 -8.75
CA SER A 36 22.40 -15.13 -10.12
C SER A 36 21.23 -15.81 -10.85
N VAL A 37 20.01 -15.37 -10.65
CA VAL A 37 18.81 -15.91 -11.31
C VAL A 37 18.08 -14.86 -12.18
N SER A 38 18.50 -13.59 -12.17
CA SER A 38 17.81 -12.51 -12.93
C SER A 38 18.28 -12.34 -14.37
N GLY A 39 19.39 -12.96 -14.78
CA GLY A 39 19.99 -12.76 -16.10
C GLY A 39 19.22 -13.35 -17.28
N GLY A 40 18.32 -14.30 -17.05
CA GLY A 40 17.62 -15.00 -18.12
C GLY A 40 16.24 -14.45 -18.46
N LEU A 41 15.61 -13.71 -17.55
CA LEU A 41 14.24 -13.23 -17.75
C LEU A 41 14.17 -11.85 -18.42
N ILE A 42 15.14 -10.97 -18.15
CA ILE A 42 15.19 -9.65 -18.76
C ILE A 42 15.59 -9.75 -20.24
N ASP A 43 16.53 -10.63 -20.59
CA ASP A 43 16.94 -10.84 -21.97
C ASP A 43 15.86 -11.50 -22.85
N ALA A 44 15.03 -12.36 -22.28
CA ALA A 44 13.88 -12.92 -22.98
C ALA A 44 12.74 -11.91 -23.21
N ILE A 45 12.70 -10.83 -22.44
CA ILE A 45 11.66 -9.79 -22.48
C ILE A 45 12.02 -8.69 -23.50
N THR A 46 13.30 -8.39 -23.71
CA THR A 46 13.75 -7.35 -24.66
C THR A 46 13.78 -7.79 -26.10
N GLY A 47 13.60 -9.08 -26.38
CA GLY A 47 13.68 -9.66 -27.72
C GLY A 47 12.40 -9.71 -28.55
N ASN A 48 11.24 -9.36 -28.00
CA ASN A 48 9.98 -9.40 -28.75
C ASN A 48 9.07 -8.23 -28.40
N GLY A 49 8.82 -7.35 -29.36
CA GLY A 49 8.12 -6.08 -29.42
C GLY A 49 6.80 -5.84 -28.65
N GLY A 50 6.57 -6.48 -27.53
CA GLY A 50 5.51 -6.12 -26.60
C GLY A 50 6.09 -5.19 -25.52
N GLY A 51 5.49 -4.03 -25.29
CA GLY A 51 5.93 -3.08 -24.29
C GLY A 51 6.06 -3.72 -22.90
N THR A 52 7.03 -3.30 -22.10
CA THR A 52 7.29 -3.83 -20.74
C THR A 52 6.05 -3.85 -19.83
N SER A 53 5.05 -3.02 -20.10
CA SER A 53 3.75 -2.97 -19.44
C SER A 53 2.95 -4.26 -19.60
N ASP A 54 2.89 -4.81 -20.81
CA ASP A 54 2.06 -5.97 -21.13
C ASP A 54 2.57 -7.24 -20.44
N VAL A 55 3.87 -7.29 -20.19
CA VAL A 55 4.52 -8.42 -19.50
C VAL A 55 4.06 -8.54 -18.05
N PHE A 56 4.03 -7.45 -17.29
CA PHE A 56 3.57 -7.47 -15.90
C PHE A 56 2.08 -7.79 -15.80
N GLU A 57 1.26 -7.25 -16.71
CA GLU A 57 -0.17 -7.55 -16.75
C GLU A 57 -0.42 -9.02 -17.07
N LYS A 58 0.30 -9.58 -18.03
CA LYS A 58 0.22 -11.01 -18.39
C LYS A 58 0.64 -11.88 -17.19
N GLN A 59 1.75 -11.54 -16.52
CA GLN A 59 2.19 -12.26 -15.33
C GLN A 59 1.10 -12.29 -14.24
N VAL A 60 0.44 -11.17 -13.99
CA VAL A 60 -0.67 -11.09 -13.03
C VAL A 60 -1.84 -11.98 -13.49
N GLN A 61 -2.23 -11.90 -14.76
CA GLN A 61 -3.34 -12.71 -15.29
C GLN A 61 -3.06 -14.21 -15.15
N ASP A 62 -1.85 -14.65 -15.51
CA ASP A 62 -1.46 -16.05 -15.45
C ASP A 62 -1.36 -16.53 -13.98
N ALA A 63 -0.77 -15.74 -13.09
CA ALA A 63 -0.71 -16.04 -11.67
C ALA A 63 -2.12 -16.12 -11.04
N ARG A 64 -3.02 -15.21 -11.43
CA ARG A 64 -4.42 -15.20 -10.96
C ARG A 64 -5.18 -16.44 -11.43
N LYS A 65 -5.06 -16.80 -12.71
CA LYS A 65 -5.64 -18.04 -13.23
C LYS A 65 -5.13 -19.27 -12.48
N ALA A 66 -3.82 -19.33 -12.19
CA ALA A 66 -3.23 -20.41 -11.41
C ALA A 66 -3.77 -20.48 -9.99
N ALA A 67 -3.84 -19.35 -9.27
CA ALA A 67 -4.35 -19.28 -7.91
C ALA A 67 -5.84 -19.67 -7.82
N LEU A 68 -6.65 -19.28 -8.82
CA LEU A 68 -8.06 -19.64 -8.87
C LEU A 68 -8.29 -21.11 -9.25
N ARG A 69 -7.42 -21.71 -10.08
CA ARG A 69 -7.48 -23.15 -10.42
C ARG A 69 -7.04 -24.03 -9.25
N THR A 70 -6.12 -23.56 -8.42
CA THR A 70 -5.55 -24.31 -7.30
C THR A 70 -5.68 -23.53 -5.98
N PRO A 71 -6.89 -23.24 -5.50
CA PRO A 71 -7.10 -22.29 -4.37
C PRO A 71 -6.53 -22.79 -3.04
N LYS A 72 -6.17 -24.06 -2.91
CA LYS A 72 -5.50 -24.64 -1.75
C LYS A 72 -3.96 -24.62 -1.84
N SER A 73 -3.40 -24.17 -2.97
CA SER A 73 -1.95 -24.08 -3.17
C SER A 73 -1.40 -22.80 -2.55
N GLU A 74 -0.61 -22.93 -1.49
CA GLU A 74 0.14 -21.80 -0.90
C GLU A 74 1.00 -21.10 -1.95
N GLN A 75 1.72 -21.88 -2.76
CA GLN A 75 2.63 -21.35 -3.78
C GLN A 75 1.91 -20.53 -4.84
N ALA A 76 0.71 -20.92 -5.28
CA ALA A 76 -0.04 -20.18 -6.28
C ALA A 76 -0.42 -18.77 -5.78
N TRP A 77 -0.82 -18.64 -4.51
CA TRP A 77 -1.11 -17.35 -3.90
C TRP A 77 0.14 -16.51 -3.69
N LEU A 78 1.28 -17.11 -3.32
CA LEU A 78 2.55 -16.39 -3.19
C LEU A 78 3.04 -15.83 -4.53
N VAL A 79 2.87 -16.60 -5.62
CA VAL A 79 3.19 -16.11 -6.97
C VAL A 79 2.29 -14.93 -7.34
N LEU A 80 1.00 -15.00 -7.04
CA LEU A 80 0.07 -13.89 -7.31
C LEU A 80 0.42 -12.64 -6.51
N VAL A 81 0.73 -12.75 -5.21
CA VAL A 81 1.19 -11.61 -4.39
C VAL A 81 2.39 -10.92 -5.02
N ARG A 82 3.37 -11.68 -5.51
CA ARG A 82 4.57 -11.12 -6.15
C ARG A 82 4.25 -10.47 -7.49
N ALA A 83 3.40 -11.09 -8.29
CA ALA A 83 3.00 -10.56 -9.59
C ALA A 83 2.24 -9.22 -9.44
N ASP A 84 1.25 -9.16 -8.55
CA ASP A 84 0.48 -7.94 -8.28
C ASP A 84 1.39 -6.83 -7.72
N PHE A 85 2.30 -7.16 -6.78
CA PHE A 85 3.25 -6.20 -6.24
C PHE A 85 4.20 -5.65 -7.32
N ASN A 86 4.72 -6.51 -8.19
CA ASN A 86 5.59 -6.11 -9.30
C ASN A 86 4.85 -5.23 -10.30
N LEU A 87 3.59 -5.51 -10.59
CA LEU A 87 2.75 -4.63 -11.43
C LEU A 87 2.59 -3.26 -10.76
N ALA A 88 2.31 -3.20 -9.46
CA ALA A 88 2.20 -1.93 -8.73
C ALA A 88 3.49 -1.11 -8.76
N ALA A 89 4.65 -1.76 -8.72
CA ALA A 89 5.96 -1.13 -8.78
C ALA A 89 6.47 -0.84 -10.20
N SER A 90 5.81 -1.36 -11.24
CA SER A 90 6.19 -1.17 -12.64
C SER A 90 5.86 0.24 -13.14
N PRO A 91 6.40 0.66 -14.30
CA PRO A 91 6.02 1.93 -14.94
C PRO A 91 4.52 2.06 -15.26
N THR A 92 3.80 0.93 -15.38
CA THR A 92 2.34 0.93 -15.55
C THR A 92 1.62 1.21 -14.22
N GLY A 93 2.18 0.71 -13.11
CA GLY A 93 1.59 0.83 -11.77
C GLY A 93 2.00 2.09 -11.03
N SER A 94 3.14 2.69 -11.37
CA SER A 94 3.63 3.91 -10.73
C SER A 94 4.19 4.89 -11.75
N ASP A 95 3.89 6.16 -11.55
CA ASP A 95 4.45 7.25 -12.35
C ASP A 95 5.94 7.41 -12.01
N ALA A 96 6.80 7.28 -13.01
CA ALA A 96 8.26 7.32 -12.82
C ALA A 96 8.78 8.70 -12.38
N GLN A 97 8.05 9.78 -12.67
CA GLN A 97 8.46 11.15 -12.34
C GLN A 97 8.00 11.56 -10.94
N THR A 98 6.80 11.14 -10.56
CA THR A 98 6.19 11.54 -9.28
C THR A 98 6.26 10.44 -8.22
N GLY A 99 6.51 9.20 -8.60
CA GLY A 99 6.45 8.02 -7.74
C GLY A 99 5.04 7.71 -7.23
N GLN A 100 4.00 8.35 -7.79
CA GLN A 100 2.62 8.13 -7.38
C GLN A 100 2.06 6.88 -8.07
N LEU A 101 1.26 6.12 -7.33
CA LEU A 101 0.56 4.99 -7.92
C LEU A 101 -0.50 5.48 -8.91
N THR A 102 -0.48 4.90 -10.11
CA THR A 102 -1.57 5.00 -11.08
C THR A 102 -2.81 4.28 -10.55
N ASP A 103 -3.94 4.39 -11.21
CA ASP A 103 -5.13 3.64 -10.80
C ASP A 103 -4.92 2.13 -10.94
N LYS A 104 -4.18 1.66 -11.95
CA LYS A 104 -3.74 0.27 -12.06
C LYS A 104 -2.84 -0.13 -10.89
N GLY A 105 -1.89 0.71 -10.51
CA GLY A 105 -1.03 0.47 -9.37
C GLY A 105 -1.78 0.39 -8.04
N LYS A 106 -2.74 1.27 -7.82
CA LYS A 106 -3.62 1.23 -6.63
C LYS A 106 -4.40 -0.08 -6.58
N GLN A 107 -4.96 -0.50 -7.72
CA GLN A 107 -5.67 -1.78 -7.82
C GLN A 107 -4.72 -2.96 -7.54
N ALA A 108 -3.53 -2.97 -8.14
CA ALA A 108 -2.54 -4.03 -7.94
C ALA A 108 -2.08 -4.12 -6.46
N VAL A 109 -1.95 -3.00 -5.75
CA VAL A 109 -1.68 -2.98 -4.31
C VAL A 109 -2.83 -3.63 -3.52
N LEU A 110 -4.09 -3.32 -3.83
CA LEU A 110 -5.25 -3.94 -3.17
C LEU A 110 -5.32 -5.45 -3.44
N GLU A 111 -4.98 -5.87 -4.65
CA GLU A 111 -4.93 -7.28 -5.03
C GLU A 111 -3.77 -8.01 -4.34
N THR A 112 -2.60 -7.38 -4.20
CA THR A 112 -1.48 -7.88 -3.39
C THR A 112 -1.93 -8.20 -1.96
N VAL A 113 -2.65 -7.28 -1.32
CA VAL A 113 -3.21 -7.47 0.03
C VAL A 113 -4.19 -8.64 0.05
N THR A 114 -5.12 -8.67 -0.91
CA THR A 114 -6.15 -9.71 -1.00
C THR A 114 -5.53 -11.10 -1.21
N ALA A 115 -4.55 -11.22 -2.11
CA ALA A 115 -3.86 -12.48 -2.36
C ALA A 115 -3.08 -12.96 -1.13
N TRP A 116 -2.41 -12.03 -0.41
CA TRP A 116 -1.73 -12.35 0.84
C TRP A 116 -2.70 -12.83 1.93
N GLU A 117 -3.86 -12.20 2.07
CA GLU A 117 -4.88 -12.66 3.02
C GLU A 117 -5.44 -14.04 2.65
N ARG A 118 -5.59 -14.34 1.35
CA ARG A 118 -5.96 -15.69 0.88
C ARG A 118 -4.91 -16.72 1.24
N TYR A 119 -3.63 -16.39 1.02
CA TYR A 119 -2.52 -17.24 1.44
C TYR A 119 -2.54 -17.51 2.96
N LEU A 120 -2.71 -16.48 3.79
CA LEU A 120 -2.77 -16.65 5.24
C LEU A 120 -3.96 -17.50 5.73
N LYS A 121 -5.10 -17.48 5.00
CA LYS A 121 -6.26 -18.34 5.30
C LYS A 121 -5.96 -19.83 5.14
N LEU A 122 -4.95 -20.19 4.37
CA LEU A 122 -4.48 -21.59 4.28
C LEU A 122 -3.73 -22.05 5.54
N LYS A 123 -3.45 -21.14 6.48
CA LYS A 123 -2.75 -21.40 7.75
C LYS A 123 -1.38 -22.03 7.54
N PRO A 124 -0.48 -21.41 6.72
CA PRO A 124 0.83 -21.95 6.49
C PRO A 124 1.59 -22.11 7.82
N LYS A 125 2.27 -23.23 8.02
CA LYS A 125 3.06 -23.49 9.25
C LYS A 125 4.16 -22.44 9.43
N LYS A 126 4.76 -21.97 8.32
CA LYS A 126 5.78 -20.94 8.31
C LYS A 126 5.49 -19.99 7.14
N PRO A 127 4.90 -18.81 7.40
CA PRO A 127 4.62 -17.84 6.34
C PRO A 127 5.90 -17.43 5.59
N ASP A 128 5.78 -17.27 4.26
CA ASP A 128 6.90 -16.89 3.39
C ASP A 128 7.38 -15.48 3.70
N ALA A 129 8.61 -15.36 4.18
CA ALA A 129 9.16 -14.11 4.65
C ALA A 129 9.46 -13.10 3.53
N GLY A 130 9.82 -13.60 2.34
CA GLY A 130 10.09 -12.75 1.18
C GLY A 130 8.82 -12.07 0.69
N THR A 131 7.76 -12.84 0.56
CA THR A 131 6.45 -12.34 0.13
C THR A 131 5.77 -11.51 1.23
N ALA A 132 6.00 -11.83 2.52
CA ALA A 132 5.54 -11.02 3.64
C ALA A 132 6.04 -9.57 3.56
N GLN A 133 7.25 -9.33 3.09
CA GLN A 133 7.78 -7.98 2.91
C GLN A 133 6.97 -7.19 1.88
N PHE A 134 6.64 -7.78 0.74
CA PHE A 134 5.81 -7.14 -0.28
C PHE A 134 4.40 -6.83 0.24
N ALA A 135 3.80 -7.78 0.93
CA ALA A 135 2.50 -7.59 1.55
C ALA A 135 2.52 -6.52 2.65
N ALA A 136 3.59 -6.40 3.44
CA ALA A 136 3.73 -5.35 4.45
C ALA A 136 3.77 -3.95 3.81
N ILE A 137 4.49 -3.79 2.69
CA ILE A 137 4.53 -2.55 1.90
C ILE A 137 3.15 -2.24 1.32
N ALA A 138 2.47 -3.23 0.75
CA ALA A 138 1.12 -3.07 0.20
C ALA A 138 0.11 -2.64 1.28
N TYR A 139 0.13 -3.25 2.47
CA TYR A 139 -0.68 -2.78 3.61
C TYR A 139 -0.37 -1.34 4.00
N GLY A 140 0.91 -0.94 3.96
CA GLY A 140 1.34 0.44 4.21
C GLY A 140 0.76 1.42 3.19
N ALA A 141 0.74 1.05 1.92
CA ALA A 141 0.19 1.86 0.83
C ALA A 141 -1.33 2.06 0.96
N VAL A 142 -2.07 1.07 1.47
CA VAL A 142 -3.50 1.20 1.80
C VAL A 142 -3.77 1.69 3.22
N GLN A 143 -2.74 2.18 3.91
CA GLN A 143 -2.80 2.75 5.27
C GLN A 143 -3.26 1.78 6.38
N GLU A 144 -3.19 0.48 6.13
CA GLU A 144 -3.46 -0.56 7.12
C GLU A 144 -2.19 -0.87 7.95
N TYR A 145 -1.62 0.16 8.56
CA TYR A 145 -0.30 0.09 9.22
C TYR A 145 -0.20 -0.97 10.31
N GLY A 146 -1.26 -1.25 11.05
CA GLY A 146 -1.26 -2.34 12.03
C GLY A 146 -1.04 -3.72 11.41
N LYS A 147 -1.58 -3.96 10.20
CA LYS A 147 -1.31 -5.17 9.44
C LYS A 147 0.11 -5.15 8.83
N SER A 148 0.60 -3.97 8.38
CA SER A 148 1.99 -3.81 7.95
C SER A 148 2.97 -4.25 9.04
N VAL A 149 2.78 -3.79 10.29
CA VAL A 149 3.64 -4.17 11.42
C VAL A 149 3.67 -5.68 11.62
N LYS A 150 2.51 -6.32 11.69
CA LYS A 150 2.41 -7.77 11.91
C LYS A 150 3.08 -8.55 10.78
N THR A 151 2.86 -8.12 9.54
CA THR A 151 3.38 -8.77 8.34
C THR A 151 4.89 -8.53 8.19
N GLN A 152 5.38 -7.30 8.43
CA GLN A 152 6.81 -6.99 8.44
C GLN A 152 7.56 -7.75 9.54
N ALA A 153 6.94 -7.99 10.69
CA ALA A 153 7.54 -8.79 11.75
C ALA A 153 7.84 -10.24 11.31
N ILE A 154 7.05 -10.81 10.38
CA ILE A 154 7.35 -12.12 9.78
C ILE A 154 8.64 -12.05 8.98
N ALA A 155 8.77 -11.06 8.09
CA ALA A 155 9.97 -10.85 7.27
C ALA A 155 11.20 -10.57 8.13
N THR A 156 11.07 -9.69 9.14
CA THR A 156 12.16 -9.29 10.04
C THR A 156 12.66 -10.46 10.89
N ARG A 157 11.75 -11.32 11.38
CA ARG A 157 12.14 -12.52 12.16
C ARG A 157 12.93 -13.51 11.32
N ALA A 158 12.59 -13.68 10.05
CA ALA A 158 13.27 -14.61 9.16
C ALA A 158 14.62 -14.07 8.65
N ARG A 159 14.72 -12.75 8.46
CA ARG A 159 15.92 -12.08 7.95
C ARG A 159 16.23 -10.85 8.82
N PRO A 160 16.76 -11.05 10.03
CA PRO A 160 17.05 -9.95 10.95
C PRO A 160 18.27 -9.14 10.47
N ASN A 161 18.03 -7.96 9.89
CA ASN A 161 19.06 -7.02 9.47
C ASN A 161 18.61 -5.58 9.75
N ALA A 162 19.54 -4.62 9.65
CA ALA A 162 19.27 -3.22 9.95
C ALA A 162 18.06 -2.67 9.17
N ASN A 163 17.96 -2.97 7.87
CA ASN A 163 16.88 -2.48 7.02
C ASN A 163 15.52 -3.07 7.41
N SER A 164 15.46 -4.40 7.66
CA SER A 164 14.20 -5.04 8.04
C SER A 164 13.65 -4.52 9.37
N TYR A 165 14.53 -4.24 10.33
CA TYR A 165 14.16 -3.60 11.59
C TYR A 165 13.78 -2.13 11.43
N PHE A 166 14.45 -1.39 10.53
CA PHE A 166 14.07 -0.02 10.22
C PHE A 166 12.66 0.06 9.59
N GLN A 167 12.36 -0.81 8.63
CA GLN A 167 11.02 -0.90 8.05
C GLN A 167 9.95 -1.25 9.09
N LEU A 168 10.26 -2.18 10.00
CA LEU A 168 9.36 -2.51 11.11
C LEU A 168 9.12 -1.30 12.02
N ALA A 169 10.17 -0.50 12.30
CA ALA A 169 10.05 0.72 13.09
C ALA A 169 9.17 1.77 12.39
N ASP A 170 9.38 2.01 11.10
CA ASP A 170 8.59 2.98 10.33
C ASP A 170 7.10 2.61 10.31
N PHE A 171 6.76 1.36 10.00
CA PHE A 171 5.37 0.90 10.05
C PHE A 171 4.77 1.00 11.45
N ALA A 172 5.55 0.68 12.50
CA ALA A 172 5.09 0.78 13.88
C ALA A 172 4.79 2.23 14.28
N TYR A 173 5.63 3.19 13.89
CA TYR A 173 5.37 4.60 14.14
C TYR A 173 4.12 5.10 13.42
N ARG A 174 3.90 4.69 12.17
CA ARG A 174 2.70 5.02 11.40
C ARG A 174 1.44 4.37 11.97
N ALA A 175 1.59 3.18 12.58
CA ALA A 175 0.50 2.51 13.29
C ALA A 175 0.19 3.14 14.66
N GLY A 176 1.03 4.05 15.16
CA GLY A 176 0.95 4.59 16.53
C GLY A 176 1.54 3.66 17.61
N GLU A 177 2.18 2.57 17.20
CA GLU A 177 2.83 1.61 18.09
C GLU A 177 4.25 2.07 18.47
N VAL A 178 4.35 3.23 19.17
CA VAL A 178 5.63 3.90 19.45
C VAL A 178 6.64 2.97 20.15
N LYS A 179 6.20 2.18 21.15
CA LYS A 179 7.09 1.26 21.89
C LYS A 179 7.68 0.17 20.99
N THR A 180 6.87 -0.38 20.07
CA THR A 180 7.33 -1.35 19.06
C THR A 180 8.31 -0.70 18.10
N GLY A 181 8.01 0.52 17.64
CA GLY A 181 8.86 1.30 16.77
C GLY A 181 10.22 1.61 17.40
N ASP A 182 10.24 2.07 18.65
CA ASP A 182 11.49 2.40 19.37
C ASP A 182 12.39 1.16 19.54
N ARG A 183 11.83 0.01 19.91
CA ARG A 183 12.60 -1.25 20.02
C ARG A 183 13.16 -1.70 18.67
N ALA A 184 12.37 -1.65 17.62
CA ALA A 184 12.83 -2.00 16.28
C ALA A 184 13.92 -1.02 15.78
N ALA A 185 13.75 0.28 16.02
CA ALA A 185 14.72 1.31 15.66
C ALA A 185 16.07 1.11 16.39
N GLN A 186 16.05 0.83 17.68
CA GLN A 186 17.28 0.51 18.44
C GLN A 186 18.00 -0.70 17.84
N LYS A 187 17.24 -1.75 17.45
CA LYS A 187 17.82 -2.93 16.82
C LYS A 187 18.38 -2.62 15.43
N ALA A 188 17.70 -1.81 14.63
CA ALA A 188 18.22 -1.33 13.35
C ALA A 188 19.55 -0.59 13.52
N ILE A 189 19.63 0.35 14.46
CA ILE A 189 20.86 1.10 14.76
C ILE A 189 21.98 0.16 15.21
N SER A 190 21.71 -0.79 16.10
CA SER A 190 22.72 -1.71 16.64
C SER A 190 23.30 -2.67 15.57
N LEU A 191 22.54 -2.96 14.52
CA LEU A 191 22.95 -3.80 13.40
C LEU A 191 23.62 -3.01 12.26
N THR A 192 23.64 -1.68 12.36
CA THR A 192 24.27 -0.80 11.38
C THR A 192 25.74 -0.57 11.73
N PRO A 193 26.67 -0.54 10.75
CA PRO A 193 28.07 -0.17 10.97
C PRO A 193 28.20 1.18 11.69
N LYS A 194 29.23 1.30 12.56
CA LYS A 194 29.36 2.44 13.47
C LYS A 194 29.40 3.81 12.77
N ASP A 195 30.05 3.88 11.62
CA ASP A 195 30.16 5.07 10.77
C ASP A 195 28.82 5.53 10.19
N GLN A 196 27.85 4.63 10.03
CA GLN A 196 26.53 4.90 9.46
C GLN A 196 25.43 5.05 10.52
N GLN A 197 25.70 4.75 11.79
CA GLN A 197 24.68 4.77 12.85
C GLN A 197 24.03 6.14 13.04
N ASN A 198 24.78 7.24 12.87
CA ASN A 198 24.22 8.58 13.00
C ASN A 198 23.18 8.88 11.92
N SER A 199 23.47 8.50 10.69
CA SER A 199 22.51 8.62 9.57
C SER A 199 21.23 7.82 9.83
N VAL A 200 21.37 6.58 10.35
CA VAL A 200 20.19 5.76 10.70
C VAL A 200 19.41 6.37 11.88
N ARG A 201 20.08 6.96 12.89
CA ARG A 201 19.39 7.68 13.99
C ARG A 201 18.56 8.85 13.47
N ASP A 202 19.07 9.58 12.49
CA ASP A 202 18.33 10.72 11.92
C ASP A 202 17.15 10.24 11.06
N LEU A 203 17.31 9.17 10.29
CA LEU A 203 16.19 8.52 9.60
C LEU A 203 15.11 8.04 10.57
N VAL A 204 15.48 7.43 11.70
CA VAL A 204 14.55 6.99 12.75
C VAL A 204 13.80 8.18 13.36
N LYS A 205 14.48 9.28 13.68
CA LYS A 205 13.81 10.50 14.18
C LYS A 205 12.79 11.02 13.16
N GLN A 206 13.16 11.03 11.88
CA GLN A 206 12.28 11.45 10.81
C GLN A 206 11.07 10.52 10.66
N ALA A 207 11.27 9.20 10.65
CA ALA A 207 10.20 8.20 10.57
C ALA A 207 9.23 8.35 11.77
N LYS A 208 9.75 8.53 12.99
CA LYS A 208 8.93 8.76 14.19
C LYS A 208 8.09 10.03 14.08
N LYS A 209 8.66 11.13 13.58
CA LYS A 209 7.94 12.39 13.35
C LYS A 209 6.85 12.25 12.29
N GLN A 210 7.16 11.59 11.17
CA GLN A 210 6.19 11.31 10.11
C GLN A 210 5.07 10.41 10.61
N GLY A 211 5.40 9.34 11.34
CA GLY A 211 4.42 8.44 11.94
C GLY A 211 3.44 9.18 12.84
N ALA A 212 3.93 10.07 13.71
CA ALA A 212 3.07 10.89 14.56
C ALA A 212 2.11 11.79 13.76
N GLN A 213 2.54 12.33 12.61
CA GLN A 213 1.68 13.11 11.71
C GLN A 213 0.60 12.24 11.07
N VAL A 214 0.95 11.03 10.60
CA VAL A 214 0.00 10.06 10.05
C VAL A 214 -1.07 9.69 11.08
N VAL A 215 -0.67 9.36 12.31
CA VAL A 215 -1.60 9.02 13.40
C VAL A 215 -2.59 10.17 13.66
N LYS A 216 -2.10 11.42 13.70
CA LYS A 216 -2.95 12.60 13.87
C LYS A 216 -3.93 12.76 12.70
N ALA A 217 -3.45 12.62 11.46
CA ALA A 217 -4.29 12.75 10.27
C ALA A 217 -5.41 11.68 10.24
N VAL A 218 -5.07 10.42 10.52
CA VAL A 218 -6.05 9.32 10.63
C VAL A 218 -7.08 9.58 11.73
N ALA A 219 -6.65 10.07 12.89
CA ALA A 219 -7.55 10.41 14.00
C ALA A 219 -8.51 11.55 13.62
N GLN A 220 -8.03 12.57 12.90
CA GLN A 220 -8.86 13.68 12.41
C GLN A 220 -9.86 13.21 11.37
N ALA A 221 -9.45 12.41 10.38
CA ALA A 221 -10.33 11.84 9.37
C ALA A 221 -11.46 10.99 10.00
N LYS A 222 -11.14 10.16 10.99
CA LYS A 222 -12.15 9.38 11.73
C LYS A 222 -13.14 10.25 12.49
N LYS A 223 -12.69 11.39 13.07
CA LYS A 223 -13.60 12.35 13.74
C LYS A 223 -14.54 12.99 12.74
N GLN A 224 -14.04 13.44 11.59
CA GLN A 224 -14.84 14.07 10.54
C GLN A 224 -15.89 13.10 9.98
N ALA A 225 -15.49 11.85 9.67
CA ALA A 225 -16.42 10.83 9.19
C ALA A 225 -17.55 10.53 10.21
N LYS A 226 -17.22 10.48 11.52
CA LYS A 226 -18.25 10.32 12.57
C LYS A 226 -19.20 11.52 12.67
N GLN A 227 -18.73 12.73 12.42
CA GLN A 227 -19.57 13.94 12.44
C GLN A 227 -20.51 13.98 11.24
N GLN A 228 -20.03 13.62 10.05
CA GLN A 228 -20.84 13.54 8.83
C GLN A 228 -21.97 12.51 8.97
N ASN A 229 -21.66 11.29 9.48
CA ASN A 229 -22.68 10.28 9.72
C ASN A 229 -23.74 10.72 10.76
N LYS A 230 -23.34 11.46 11.80
CA LYS A 230 -24.31 12.01 12.76
C LYS A 230 -25.19 13.11 12.14
N GLY A 231 -24.67 13.89 11.20
CA GLY A 231 -25.44 14.91 10.47
C GLY A 231 -26.48 14.27 9.55
N GLN A 232 -26.14 13.21 8.83
CA GLN A 232 -27.06 12.48 7.97
C GLN A 232 -28.18 11.77 8.75
N GLN A 233 -27.87 11.18 9.90
CA GLN A 233 -28.90 10.56 10.75
C GLN A 233 -29.85 11.57 11.38
N ARG A 234 -29.44 12.82 11.64
CA ARG A 234 -30.31 13.89 12.13
C ARG A 234 -31.16 14.48 11.00
N GLY A 235 -30.68 14.50 9.76
CA GLY A 235 -31.45 14.98 8.59
C GLY A 235 -32.60 14.05 8.18
N SER A 236 -32.48 12.75 8.45
CA SER A 236 -33.53 11.77 8.17
C SER A 236 -34.58 11.62 9.31
N ALA A 237 -34.36 12.28 10.45
CA ALA A 237 -35.32 12.28 11.56
C ALA A 237 -36.46 13.32 11.39
N PHE A 238 -36.39 14.20 10.41
CA PHE A 238 -37.52 14.99 9.97
C PHE A 238 -38.30 14.20 8.92
N GLY A 239 -39.31 13.48 9.37
CA GLY A 239 -40.26 12.80 8.49
C GLY A 239 -40.92 13.82 7.54
N PRO A 240 -41.53 13.37 6.42
CA PRO A 240 -42.19 14.23 5.50
C PRO A 240 -43.27 15.05 6.22
N LEU A 241 -43.26 16.35 6.04
CA LEU A 241 -44.25 17.26 6.58
C LEU A 241 -45.66 16.79 6.16
N PRO A 242 -46.63 16.63 7.09
CA PRO A 242 -48.00 16.31 6.75
C PRO A 242 -48.63 17.54 6.13
N GLY A 243 -48.85 17.53 4.81
CA GLY A 243 -49.63 18.58 4.15
C GLY A 243 -49.16 19.03 2.77
N GLN A 244 -49.02 18.10 1.84
CA GLN A 244 -49.20 18.44 0.43
C GLN A 244 -50.18 17.43 -0.17
N GLY A 245 -51.42 17.82 -0.24
CA GLY A 245 -52.52 17.11 -0.84
C GLY A 245 -52.26 16.89 -2.33
N SER A 246 -52.41 15.65 -2.74
CA SER A 246 -52.49 15.26 -4.12
C SER A 246 -53.65 15.95 -4.82
N GLN A 247 -53.42 16.98 -5.62
CA GLN A 247 -54.37 17.39 -6.63
C GLN A 247 -54.25 16.45 -7.82
N SER A 248 -55.17 15.52 -7.85
CA SER A 248 -55.48 14.74 -9.04
C SER A 248 -56.28 15.64 -10.01
N SER A 249 -55.63 16.19 -11.02
CA SER A 249 -56.33 16.72 -12.18
C SER A 249 -56.65 15.58 -13.13
N GLY A 250 -57.88 15.11 -13.03
CA GLY A 250 -58.52 14.33 -14.10
C GLY A 250 -58.81 15.27 -15.27
N SER A 251 -58.39 14.90 -16.45
CA SER A 251 -58.95 15.41 -17.71
C SER A 251 -59.38 14.23 -18.54
N GLY A 252 -60.69 14.21 -18.71
CA GLY A 252 -61.42 13.19 -19.41
C GLY A 252 -61.19 13.20 -20.90
N ALA A 253 -61.39 12.04 -21.41
CA ALA A 253 -61.47 11.71 -22.81
C ALA A 253 -62.86 12.01 -23.37
N ALA A 254 -62.91 12.40 -24.59
CA ALA A 254 -64.04 12.20 -25.51
C ALA A 254 -63.41 12.10 -26.89
N GLY A 255 -63.60 11.16 -27.67
CA GLY A 255 -64.74 10.43 -28.16
C GLY A 255 -64.76 10.58 -29.66
N GLY A 256 -64.88 9.53 -30.36
CA GLY A 256 -64.86 9.21 -31.77
C GLY A 256 -65.69 10.12 -32.72
N PRO A 257 -65.99 9.76 -33.99
CA PRO A 257 -66.31 8.41 -34.46
C PRO A 257 -65.27 7.80 -35.38
#